data_1f5f8f57d05d0fb5967d148fb03d03c3
#
_entry.id   1f5f8f57d05d0fb5967d148fb03d03c3
#
_cell.length_a   1.000
_cell.length_b   1.000
_cell.length_c   1.000
_cell.angle_alpha   90.00
_cell.angle_beta   90.00
_cell.angle_gamma   90.00
#
_symmetry.space_group_name_H-M   'P 1'
#
loop_
_entity.id
_entity.type
_entity.pdbx_description
1 polymer ?
#
loop_
_entity_poly.entity_id
_entity_poly.type
_entity_poly.pdbx_seq_one_letter_code
_entity_poly.pdbx_strand_id
1 'polypeptide(L)'
;MNHPFAELIDIRIADERAGFSRLELTVTTDHLNPHRVVHGAVVYAMAYTGMGAALYPTLDEGEICATIEIKINYFKPVIEGTLSCMTELVNRGKTVANLESKVFLGKVLVAQANGNYAILRPRKTAV
;
A
#
# COMPACT_ATOMS: atom_id res chain seq x y z
N MET A 1 1.67 7.50 12.98
CA MET A 1 2.54 8.13 11.97
C MET A 1 1.71 8.95 10.99
N ASN A 2 2.16 10.16 10.70
CA ASN A 2 1.48 11.04 9.76
C ASN A 2 1.81 10.63 8.31
N HIS A 3 0.78 10.52 7.46
CA HIS A 3 0.92 10.15 6.04
C HIS A 3 0.33 11.25 5.15
N PRO A 4 1.08 12.34 4.89
CA PRO A 4 0.53 13.48 4.14
C PRO A 4 -0.09 13.11 2.79
N PHE A 5 0.56 12.25 2.01
CA PHE A 5 0.03 11.85 0.71
C PHE A 5 -1.25 11.02 0.85
N ALA A 6 -1.27 10.08 1.78
CA ALA A 6 -2.47 9.27 2.04
C ALA A 6 -3.63 10.16 2.47
N GLU A 7 -3.37 11.12 3.35
CA GLU A 7 -4.39 12.08 3.79
C GLU A 7 -4.91 12.93 2.62
N LEU A 8 -4.02 13.34 1.72
CA LEU A 8 -4.39 14.16 0.56
C LEU A 8 -5.42 13.46 -0.32
N ILE A 9 -5.31 12.16 -0.52
CA ILE A 9 -6.23 11.39 -1.35
C ILE A 9 -7.25 10.58 -0.55
N ASP A 10 -7.37 10.89 0.75
CA ASP A 10 -8.36 10.30 1.66
C ASP A 10 -8.20 8.79 1.90
N ILE A 11 -6.99 8.29 1.88
CA ILE A 11 -6.69 6.92 2.33
C ILE A 11 -6.68 6.91 3.85
N ARG A 12 -7.49 6.04 4.46
CA ARG A 12 -7.54 5.84 5.90
C ARG A 12 -6.91 4.51 6.26
N ILE A 13 -6.04 4.51 7.27
CA ILE A 13 -5.45 3.28 7.79
C ILE A 13 -6.40 2.75 8.87
N ALA A 14 -7.14 1.69 8.53
CA ALA A 14 -8.14 1.10 9.42
C ALA A 14 -7.52 0.10 10.40
N ASP A 15 -6.46 -0.59 10.00
CA ASP A 15 -5.73 -1.53 10.86
C ASP A 15 -4.29 -1.61 10.35
N GLU A 16 -3.32 -1.59 11.27
CA GLU A 16 -1.93 -1.84 10.92
C GLU A 16 -1.22 -2.53 12.06
N ARG A 17 -0.47 -3.55 11.72
CA ARG A 17 0.32 -4.36 12.67
C ARG A 17 1.45 -5.03 11.92
N ALA A 18 2.34 -5.68 12.63
CA ALA A 18 3.48 -6.34 12.00
C ALA A 18 3.02 -7.36 10.95
N GLY A 19 3.35 -7.09 9.70
CA GLY A 19 3.05 -8.00 8.59
C GLY A 19 1.64 -7.90 8.01
N PHE A 20 0.82 -6.95 8.47
CA PHE A 20 -0.55 -6.79 7.98
C PHE A 20 -1.00 -5.35 8.02
N SER A 21 -1.78 -4.93 7.01
CA SER A 21 -2.50 -3.66 7.07
C SER A 21 -3.84 -3.77 6.35
N ARG A 22 -4.79 -2.92 6.76
CA ARG A 22 -6.05 -2.74 6.07
C ARG A 22 -6.31 -1.24 5.94
N LEU A 23 -6.45 -0.80 4.70
CA LEU A 23 -6.70 0.58 4.34
C LEU A 23 -8.07 0.69 3.70
N GLU A 24 -8.70 1.85 3.86
CA GLU A 24 -9.99 2.13 3.24
C GLU A 24 -9.97 3.49 2.54
N LEU A 25 -10.71 3.60 1.44
CA LEU A 25 -10.88 4.83 0.70
C LEU A 25 -12.30 4.89 0.14
N THR A 26 -13.05 5.93 0.52
CA THR A 26 -14.36 6.19 -0.06
C THR A 26 -14.19 7.04 -1.30
N VAL A 27 -14.66 6.54 -2.44
CA VAL A 27 -14.47 7.19 -3.74
C VAL A 27 -15.24 8.51 -3.80
N THR A 28 -14.55 9.56 -4.22
CA THR A 28 -15.15 10.87 -4.54
C THR A 28 -14.79 11.23 -5.97
N THR A 29 -15.36 12.33 -6.48
CA THR A 29 -15.05 12.80 -7.84
C THR A 29 -13.58 13.13 -8.02
N ASP A 30 -12.86 13.49 -6.96
CA ASP A 30 -11.43 13.79 -7.02
C ASP A 30 -10.58 12.56 -7.33
N HIS A 31 -11.12 11.37 -7.14
CA HIS A 31 -10.42 10.12 -7.41
C HIS A 31 -10.59 9.63 -8.85
N LEU A 32 -11.46 10.27 -9.63
CA LEU A 32 -11.83 9.77 -10.96
C LEU A 32 -10.89 10.28 -12.06
N ASN A 33 -10.67 9.44 -13.06
CA ASN A 33 -9.97 9.82 -14.27
C ASN A 33 -10.96 10.48 -15.28
N PRO A 34 -10.51 10.96 -16.45
CA PRO A 34 -11.41 11.57 -17.43
C PRO A 34 -12.53 10.66 -17.93
N HIS A 35 -12.40 9.35 -17.82
CA HIS A 35 -13.44 8.38 -18.18
C HIS A 35 -14.44 8.12 -17.05
N ARG A 36 -14.32 8.86 -15.94
CA ARG A 36 -15.24 8.79 -14.80
C ARG A 36 -15.18 7.44 -14.05
N VAL A 37 -14.03 6.80 -14.07
CA VAL A 37 -13.70 5.66 -13.21
C VAL A 37 -12.52 6.01 -12.33
N VAL A 38 -12.37 5.31 -11.21
CA VAL A 38 -11.26 5.57 -10.28
C VAL A 38 -9.93 5.45 -11.02
N HIS A 39 -9.12 6.47 -10.90
CA HIS A 39 -7.81 6.50 -11.53
C HIS A 39 -6.94 5.36 -10.98
N GLY A 40 -6.26 4.64 -11.87
CA GLY A 40 -5.40 3.53 -11.47
C GLY A 40 -4.34 3.93 -10.45
N ALA A 41 -3.87 5.17 -10.49
CA ALA A 41 -2.89 5.68 -9.54
C ALA A 41 -3.44 5.71 -8.10
N VAL A 42 -4.75 5.89 -7.91
CA VAL A 42 -5.38 5.87 -6.59
C VAL A 42 -5.32 4.46 -6.00
N VAL A 43 -5.70 3.47 -6.79
CA VAL A 43 -5.66 2.05 -6.37
C VAL A 43 -4.22 1.63 -6.11
N TYR A 44 -3.29 2.04 -6.97
CA TYR A 44 -1.87 1.81 -6.78
C TYR A 44 -1.36 2.42 -5.47
N ALA A 45 -1.78 3.65 -5.17
CA ALA A 45 -1.39 4.33 -3.94
C ALA A 45 -1.87 3.58 -2.69
N MET A 46 -3.08 2.99 -2.74
CA MET A 46 -3.59 2.17 -1.65
C MET A 46 -2.71 0.94 -1.44
N ALA A 47 -2.38 0.24 -2.51
CA ALA A 47 -1.52 -0.94 -2.45
C ALA A 47 -0.14 -0.57 -1.89
N TYR A 48 0.44 0.50 -2.40
CA TYR A 48 1.75 1.00 -2.01
C TYR A 48 1.79 1.39 -0.53
N THR A 49 0.85 2.23 -0.12
CA THR A 49 0.75 2.70 1.26
C THR A 49 0.51 1.53 2.21
N GLY A 50 -0.33 0.58 1.80
CA GLY A 50 -0.61 -0.62 2.59
C GLY A 50 0.61 -1.49 2.82
N MET A 51 1.49 -1.59 1.82
CA MET A 51 2.73 -2.35 1.95
C MET A 51 3.66 -1.71 2.97
N GLY A 52 3.82 -0.39 2.94
CA GLY A 52 4.59 0.32 3.95
C GLY A 52 4.03 0.12 5.34
N ALA A 53 2.72 0.26 5.50
CA ALA A 53 2.06 0.10 6.80
C ALA A 53 2.24 -1.31 7.37
N ALA A 54 2.27 -2.34 6.52
CA ALA A 54 2.48 -3.72 6.95
C ALA A 54 3.94 -4.02 7.27
N LEU A 55 4.87 -3.41 6.53
CA LEU A 55 6.30 -3.70 6.65
C LEU A 55 6.98 -2.96 7.80
N TYR A 56 6.68 -1.66 7.98
CA TYR A 56 7.35 -0.83 8.99
C TYR A 56 7.33 -1.42 10.39
N PRO A 57 6.21 -1.98 10.89
CA PRO A 57 6.19 -2.58 12.22
C PRO A 57 7.09 -3.80 12.38
N THR A 58 7.58 -4.39 11.28
CA THR A 58 8.49 -5.54 11.31
C THR A 58 9.96 -5.15 11.31
N LEU A 59 10.27 -3.87 11.12
CA LEU A 59 11.65 -3.42 11.06
C LEU A 59 12.27 -3.37 12.44
N ASP A 60 13.53 -3.80 12.52
CA ASP A 60 14.32 -3.69 13.75
C ASP A 60 14.84 -2.27 13.91
N GLU A 61 15.32 -1.96 15.10
CA GLU A 61 15.91 -0.65 15.36
C GLU A 61 17.07 -0.38 14.39
N GLY A 62 17.07 0.80 13.80
CA GLY A 62 18.07 1.22 12.82
C GLY A 62 17.82 0.73 11.40
N GLU A 63 16.80 -0.09 11.20
CA GLU A 63 16.43 -0.51 9.85
C GLU A 63 15.47 0.49 9.20
N ILE A 64 15.64 0.67 7.90
CA ILE A 64 14.68 1.37 7.05
C ILE A 64 14.37 0.48 5.85
N CYS A 65 13.30 0.78 5.15
CA CYS A 65 12.97 0.08 3.93
C CYS A 65 12.87 1.05 2.76
N ALA A 66 13.16 0.53 1.56
CA ALA A 66 13.02 1.27 0.32
C ALA A 66 12.36 0.38 -0.72
N THR A 67 11.41 0.92 -1.45
CA THR A 67 10.71 0.19 -2.50
C THR A 67 11.67 -0.18 -3.62
N ILE A 68 11.67 -1.45 -4.03
CA ILE A 68 12.40 -1.90 -5.23
C ILE A 68 11.46 -1.82 -6.42
N GLU A 69 10.32 -2.51 -6.33
CA GLU A 69 9.31 -2.49 -7.37
C GLU A 69 7.96 -2.92 -6.82
N ILE A 70 6.90 -2.48 -7.47
CA ILE A 70 5.53 -2.94 -7.20
C ILE A 70 4.87 -3.20 -8.54
N LYS A 71 4.39 -4.43 -8.73
CA LYS A 71 3.60 -4.80 -9.89
C LYS A 71 2.14 -4.85 -9.48
N ILE A 72 1.26 -4.24 -10.26
CA ILE A 72 -0.18 -4.26 -10.01
C ILE A 72 -0.94 -4.76 -11.23
N ASN A 73 -1.99 -5.55 -10.98
CA ASN A 73 -2.95 -5.98 -11.99
C ASN A 73 -4.31 -5.41 -11.63
N TYR A 74 -4.96 -4.79 -12.59
CA TYR A 74 -6.31 -4.22 -12.45
C TYR A 74 -7.29 -5.16 -13.11
N PHE A 75 -8.32 -5.59 -12.37
CA PHE A 75 -9.27 -6.57 -12.86
C PHE A 75 -10.62 -5.97 -13.20
N LYS A 76 -11.06 -4.95 -12.45
CA LYS A 76 -12.37 -4.35 -12.63
C LYS A 76 -12.33 -2.85 -12.41
N PRO A 77 -13.06 -2.06 -13.22
CA PRO A 77 -13.19 -0.63 -12.98
C PRO A 77 -14.07 -0.37 -11.75
N VAL A 78 -13.81 0.74 -11.08
CA VAL A 78 -14.57 1.19 -9.92
C VAL A 78 -15.08 2.60 -10.20
N ILE A 79 -16.36 2.84 -9.93
CA ILE A 79 -17.01 4.13 -10.16
C ILE A 79 -17.33 4.83 -8.85
N GLU A 80 -17.77 4.06 -7.86
CA GLU A 80 -18.21 4.59 -6.55
C GLU A 80 -18.09 3.51 -5.49
N GLY A 81 -18.26 3.92 -4.25
CA GLY A 81 -18.25 3.03 -3.10
C GLY A 81 -16.99 3.16 -2.27
N THR A 82 -16.78 2.23 -1.35
CA THR A 82 -15.61 2.21 -0.49
C THR A 82 -14.70 1.06 -0.88
N LEU A 83 -13.46 1.41 -1.21
CA LEU A 83 -12.40 0.43 -1.49
C LEU A 83 -11.74 0.02 -0.19
N SER A 84 -11.41 -1.26 -0.09
CA SER A 84 -10.67 -1.82 1.04
C SER A 84 -9.42 -2.50 0.49
N CYS A 85 -8.26 -2.15 1.03
CA CYS A 85 -6.98 -2.73 0.62
C CYS A 85 -6.41 -3.52 1.79
N MET A 86 -6.22 -4.82 1.59
CA MET A 86 -5.59 -5.70 2.58
C MET A 86 -4.22 -6.08 2.10
N THR A 87 -3.22 -5.87 2.94
CA THR A 87 -1.83 -6.18 2.62
C THR A 87 -1.28 -7.17 3.63
N GLU A 88 -0.59 -8.17 3.12
CA GLU A 88 0.09 -9.18 3.92
C GLU A 88 1.57 -9.26 3.54
N LEU A 89 2.41 -9.42 4.55
CA LEU A 89 3.82 -9.73 4.36
C LEU A 89 3.93 -11.20 3.97
N VAL A 90 4.35 -11.44 2.73
CA VAL A 90 4.50 -12.81 2.20
C VAL A 90 5.78 -13.44 2.73
N ASN A 91 6.87 -12.67 2.69
CA ASN A 91 8.17 -13.14 3.17
C ASN A 91 8.99 -11.96 3.70
N ARG A 92 9.47 -12.10 4.92
CA ARG A 92 10.36 -11.12 5.54
C ARG A 92 11.78 -11.68 5.53
N GLY A 93 12.51 -11.38 4.46
CA GLY A 93 13.92 -11.74 4.38
C GLY A 93 14.79 -10.79 5.19
N LYS A 94 16.07 -11.09 5.25
CA LYS A 94 17.04 -10.26 5.94
C LYS A 94 17.29 -8.94 5.21
N THR A 95 17.32 -8.97 3.88
CA THR A 95 17.63 -7.81 3.03
C THR A 95 16.52 -7.45 2.06
N VAL A 96 15.56 -8.35 1.84
CA VAL A 96 14.43 -8.12 0.94
C VAL A 96 13.16 -8.67 1.59
N ALA A 97 12.09 -7.89 1.52
CA ALA A 97 10.76 -8.31 1.95
C ALA A 97 9.83 -8.31 0.73
N ASN A 98 8.92 -9.28 0.69
CA ASN A 98 7.89 -9.37 -0.33
C ASN A 98 6.52 -9.24 0.32
N LEU A 99 5.67 -8.39 -0.28
CA LEU A 99 4.32 -8.11 0.23
C LEU A 99 3.30 -8.24 -0.89
N GLU A 100 2.08 -8.59 -0.50
CA GLU A 100 0.95 -8.70 -1.41
C GLU A 100 -0.20 -7.84 -0.92
N SER A 101 -0.77 -7.03 -1.81
CA SER A 101 -1.94 -6.21 -1.53
C SER A 101 -3.09 -6.63 -2.43
N LYS A 102 -4.29 -6.74 -1.84
CA LYS A 102 -5.54 -7.01 -2.56
C LYS A 102 -6.50 -5.89 -2.30
N VAL A 103 -7.06 -5.33 -3.37
CA VAL A 103 -8.01 -4.22 -3.27
C VAL A 103 -9.39 -4.74 -3.65
N PHE A 104 -10.35 -4.50 -2.75
CA PHE A 104 -11.73 -4.98 -2.89
C PHE A 104 -12.72 -3.83 -2.94
N LEU A 105 -13.75 -4.00 -3.73
CA LEU A 105 -14.98 -3.21 -3.63
C LEU A 105 -16.04 -4.18 -3.08
N GLY A 106 -16.38 -4.02 -1.80
CA GLY A 106 -17.19 -5.03 -1.11
C GLY A 106 -16.44 -6.37 -1.10
N LYS A 107 -17.06 -7.39 -1.72
CA LYS A 107 -16.46 -8.73 -1.81
C LYS A 107 -15.75 -8.98 -3.14
N VAL A 108 -15.74 -7.98 -4.03
CA VAL A 108 -15.20 -8.13 -5.38
C VAL A 108 -13.75 -7.69 -5.41
N LEU A 109 -12.86 -8.58 -5.80
CA LEU A 109 -11.43 -8.26 -5.99
C LEU A 109 -11.29 -7.41 -7.25
N VAL A 110 -10.86 -6.17 -7.10
CA VAL A 110 -10.74 -5.23 -8.22
C VAL A 110 -9.30 -5.03 -8.69
N ALA A 111 -8.32 -5.28 -7.82
CA ALA A 111 -6.90 -5.19 -8.16
C ALA A 111 -6.07 -6.00 -7.18
N GLN A 112 -4.89 -6.38 -7.63
CA GLN A 112 -3.93 -7.12 -6.80
C GLN A 112 -2.52 -6.67 -7.16
N ALA A 113 -1.68 -6.47 -6.14
CA ALA A 113 -0.31 -6.03 -6.31
C ALA A 113 0.64 -6.92 -5.53
N ASN A 114 1.87 -7.02 -6.03
CA ASN A 114 2.96 -7.67 -5.33
C ASN A 114 4.17 -6.75 -5.38
N GLY A 115 4.82 -6.55 -4.25
CA GLY A 115 5.93 -5.62 -4.13
C GLY A 115 7.13 -6.20 -3.41
N ASN A 116 8.29 -5.73 -3.81
CA ASN A 116 9.56 -6.05 -3.18
C ASN A 116 10.18 -4.79 -2.59
N TYR A 117 10.67 -4.91 -1.37
CA TYR A 117 11.30 -3.82 -0.63
C TYR A 117 12.69 -4.23 -0.18
N ALA A 118 13.65 -3.33 -0.32
CA ALA A 118 14.97 -3.50 0.28
C ALA A 118 14.90 -3.10 1.75
N ILE A 119 15.56 -3.88 2.59
CA ILE A 119 15.72 -3.56 4.01
C ILE A 119 17.15 -3.11 4.20
N LEU A 120 17.31 -1.89 4.67
CA LEU A 120 18.60 -1.21 4.74
C LEU A 120 18.95 -0.84 6.17
N ARG A 121 20.22 -0.90 6.47
CA ARG A 121 20.80 -0.36 7.71
C ARG A 121 21.74 0.76 7.32
N PRO A 122 21.28 2.03 7.32
CA PRO A 122 22.15 3.13 6.95
C PRO A 122 23.35 3.19 7.87
N ARG A 123 24.53 3.42 7.28
CA ARG A 123 25.72 3.68 8.08
C ARG A 123 25.55 4.99 8.82
N LYS A 124 25.93 4.99 10.11
CA LYS A 124 26.14 6.25 10.79
C LYS A 124 27.30 6.95 10.08
N THR A 125 27.01 8.09 9.47
CA THR A 125 28.08 8.93 8.94
C THR A 125 28.91 9.44 10.11
N ALA A 126 30.18 9.10 10.10
CA ALA A 126 31.14 9.68 11.02
C ALA A 126 31.50 11.06 10.48
N VAL A 127 30.72 12.04 10.87
CA VAL A 127 31.01 13.44 10.55
C VAL A 127 30.99 14.23 11.83
#